data_d5239562e1cd32d5fdefa2bf9b871dba
#
_entry.id   d5239562e1cd32d5fdefa2bf9b871dba
#
_cell.length_a   1.000
_cell.length_b   1.000
_cell.length_c   1.000
_cell.angle_alpha   90.00
_cell.angle_beta   90.00
_cell.angle_gamma   90.00
#
_symmetry.space_group_name_H-M   'P 1'
#
loop_
_entity.id
_entity.type
_entity.pdbx_description
1 polymer ?
#
loop_
_entity_poly.entity_id
_entity_poly.type
_entity_poly.pdbx_seq_one_letter_code
_entity_poly.pdbx_strand_id
1 'polypeptide(L)'
;HKVTKTPCESAAMAINAGCDLNCGVTYLHILEAYNNGLVTEETITKAAVRLYTTRYMLGLFDGSEYDIIPYNKVECKEHLALAQKAAEESFVLLKNDGILPLKKENIKTIGIIGPNANSRAALIGNYHGTASDFVTIQEGLIRYLKDDVRVLTSIGCDLFKDKTEPIAVENDRLAEAAIVAENSDVVILCLGLDETLEGEEGDTGNSYASGDKTDLQLPKSQQLLMEIVAKTGKPVILCMMAGSDMDLSYATAHFSAIMQIWYPGCQGGNAFAKVLFGECSPSGKLPITFYETLEELPDFTDYSMKGRTYRYMKNKAQFPFGFGLTYGRSKVLKAQVVGLHKVLVLVKNEGNFDTEDVLQVYVKKEDSEFDTLHPSLCAFMRISLEKGVEKEVEVEIPESAFTVVDNNGKRILAGGKYHFYIGFSQPDERSRELTEDTPMEVFITQENKE
;
A
#
# COMPACT_ATOMS: atom_id res chain seq x y z
N HIS A 1 -7.39 0.59 27.66
CA HIS A 1 -8.85 0.57 27.50
C HIS A 1 -9.62 0.41 28.83
N LYS A 2 -8.95 0.03 29.94
CA LYS A 2 -9.56 -0.14 31.28
C LYS A 2 -10.83 -1.00 31.27
N VAL A 3 -10.82 -2.10 30.50
CA VAL A 3 -11.94 -3.05 30.44
C VAL A 3 -12.14 -3.76 31.77
N THR A 4 -11.06 -3.93 32.55
CA THR A 4 -11.09 -4.51 33.91
C THR A 4 -10.54 -3.51 34.93
N LYS A 5 -10.74 -3.78 36.22
CA LYS A 5 -10.28 -2.89 37.30
C LYS A 5 -8.82 -3.09 37.66
N THR A 6 -8.30 -4.31 37.49
CA THR A 6 -6.94 -4.69 37.87
C THR A 6 -6.21 -5.44 36.75
N PRO A 7 -4.87 -5.41 36.70
CA PRO A 7 -4.10 -6.25 35.78
C PRO A 7 -4.35 -7.76 35.95
N CYS A 8 -4.59 -8.19 37.18
CA CYS A 8 -4.93 -9.57 37.50
C CYS A 8 -6.27 -10.01 36.86
N GLU A 9 -7.29 -9.18 36.91
CA GLU A 9 -8.55 -9.44 36.19
C GLU A 9 -8.39 -9.42 34.71
N SER A 10 -7.53 -8.53 34.16
CA SER A 10 -7.21 -8.49 32.72
C SER A 10 -6.54 -9.77 32.25
N ALA A 11 -5.56 -10.26 33.03
CA ALA A 11 -4.86 -11.51 32.73
C ALA A 11 -5.83 -12.69 32.71
N ALA A 12 -6.69 -12.77 33.74
CA ALA A 12 -7.70 -13.83 33.84
C ALA A 12 -8.70 -13.79 32.67
N MET A 13 -9.21 -12.62 32.33
CA MET A 13 -10.14 -12.45 31.22
C MET A 13 -9.52 -12.91 29.90
N ALA A 14 -8.30 -12.47 29.61
CA ALA A 14 -7.61 -12.79 28.36
C ALA A 14 -7.33 -14.30 28.21
N ILE A 15 -6.74 -14.94 29.22
CA ILE A 15 -6.40 -16.37 29.13
C ILE A 15 -7.65 -17.27 29.11
N ASN A 16 -8.69 -16.91 29.84
CA ASN A 16 -9.97 -17.63 29.82
C ASN A 16 -10.69 -17.48 28.47
N ALA A 17 -10.47 -16.38 27.76
CA ALA A 17 -10.97 -16.16 26.39
C ALA A 17 -10.11 -16.86 25.32
N GLY A 18 -8.99 -17.51 25.69
CA GLY A 18 -8.14 -18.27 24.76
C GLY A 18 -6.94 -17.50 24.21
N CYS A 19 -6.56 -16.38 24.81
CA CYS A 19 -5.30 -15.70 24.49
C CYS A 19 -4.13 -16.42 25.15
N ASP A 20 -3.39 -17.21 24.40
CA ASP A 20 -2.33 -18.10 24.92
C ASP A 20 -1.02 -17.37 25.20
N LEU A 21 -0.75 -16.27 24.50
CA LEU A 21 0.46 -15.46 24.60
C LEU A 21 0.09 -13.99 24.75
N ASN A 22 0.72 -13.31 25.69
CA ASN A 22 0.58 -11.88 25.88
C ASN A 22 1.86 -11.16 25.43
N CYS A 23 1.72 -10.22 24.50
CA CYS A 23 2.78 -9.28 24.11
C CYS A 23 2.68 -8.04 25.01
N GLY A 24 3.39 -8.08 26.14
CA GLY A 24 3.34 -7.04 27.17
C GLY A 24 3.50 -7.62 28.57
N VAL A 25 3.06 -6.90 29.59
CA VAL A 25 3.29 -7.23 31.01
C VAL A 25 2.10 -7.84 31.75
N THR A 26 0.91 -7.90 31.11
CA THR A 26 -0.33 -8.34 31.78
C THR A 26 -0.22 -9.74 32.34
N TYR A 27 0.41 -10.68 31.65
CA TYR A 27 0.53 -12.08 32.09
C TYR A 27 1.56 -12.30 33.22
N LEU A 28 2.29 -11.28 33.66
CA LEU A 28 3.03 -11.34 34.94
C LEU A 28 2.08 -11.53 36.12
N HIS A 29 0.78 -11.21 35.98
CA HIS A 29 -0.27 -11.36 36.98
C HIS A 29 -1.02 -12.69 36.89
N ILE A 30 -0.63 -13.65 36.06
CA ILE A 30 -1.33 -14.95 35.91
C ILE A 30 -1.27 -15.76 37.21
N LEU A 31 -0.14 -15.77 37.92
CA LEU A 31 -0.01 -16.49 39.18
C LEU A 31 -0.89 -15.89 40.27
N GLU A 32 -1.01 -14.58 40.33
CA GLU A 32 -1.94 -13.87 41.21
C GLU A 32 -3.39 -14.21 40.86
N ALA A 33 -3.75 -14.24 39.57
CA ALA A 33 -5.08 -14.63 39.10
C ALA A 33 -5.41 -16.08 39.47
N TYR A 34 -4.46 -16.99 39.39
CA TYR A 34 -4.64 -18.38 39.85
C TYR A 34 -4.85 -18.46 41.34
N ASN A 35 -4.04 -17.78 42.16
CA ASN A 35 -4.16 -17.78 43.61
C ASN A 35 -5.49 -17.16 44.09
N ASN A 36 -6.05 -16.21 43.32
CA ASN A 36 -7.34 -15.60 43.57
C ASN A 36 -8.52 -16.42 43.00
N GLY A 37 -8.28 -17.59 42.42
CA GLY A 37 -9.30 -18.46 41.84
C GLY A 37 -9.98 -17.93 40.57
N LEU A 38 -9.37 -16.93 39.89
CA LEU A 38 -9.91 -16.35 38.66
C LEU A 38 -9.52 -17.15 37.41
N VAL A 39 -8.50 -18.00 37.54
CA VAL A 39 -7.97 -18.87 36.45
C VAL A 39 -7.72 -20.24 37.07
N THR A 40 -7.99 -21.31 36.30
CA THR A 40 -7.71 -22.69 36.70
C THR A 40 -6.37 -23.18 36.11
N GLU A 41 -5.76 -24.18 36.77
CA GLU A 41 -4.58 -24.86 36.23
C GLU A 41 -4.85 -25.49 34.86
N GLU A 42 -6.07 -26.01 34.65
CA GLU A 42 -6.50 -26.55 33.36
C GLU A 42 -6.44 -25.50 32.26
N THR A 43 -6.92 -24.26 32.51
CA THR A 43 -6.87 -23.16 31.55
C THR A 43 -5.42 -22.80 31.19
N ILE A 44 -4.54 -22.69 32.20
CA ILE A 44 -3.12 -22.38 31.99
C ILE A 44 -2.46 -23.50 31.20
N THR A 45 -2.75 -24.77 31.54
CA THR A 45 -2.20 -25.93 30.82
C THR A 45 -2.64 -25.95 29.36
N LYS A 46 -3.91 -25.68 29.05
CA LYS A 46 -4.40 -25.59 27.67
C LYS A 46 -3.67 -24.52 26.87
N ALA A 47 -3.48 -23.34 27.44
CA ALA A 47 -2.73 -22.25 26.80
C ALA A 47 -1.27 -22.64 26.57
N ALA A 48 -0.62 -23.23 27.57
CA ALA A 48 0.75 -23.73 27.48
C ALA A 48 0.89 -24.82 26.40
N VAL A 49 -0.02 -25.80 26.34
CA VAL A 49 -0.01 -26.86 25.32
C VAL A 49 -0.07 -26.26 23.93
N ARG A 50 -0.98 -25.30 23.65
CA ARG A 50 -1.08 -24.66 22.34
C ARG A 50 0.20 -23.89 21.97
N LEU A 51 0.74 -23.13 22.92
CA LEU A 51 1.97 -22.37 22.72
C LEU A 51 3.18 -23.30 22.46
N TYR A 52 3.36 -24.35 23.27
CA TYR A 52 4.45 -25.28 23.10
C TYR A 52 4.30 -26.17 21.86
N THR A 53 3.07 -26.49 21.46
CA THR A 53 2.82 -27.20 20.19
C THR A 53 3.36 -26.39 19.02
N THR A 54 3.09 -25.08 18.97
CA THR A 54 3.63 -24.20 17.95
C THR A 54 5.15 -24.16 17.97
N ARG A 55 5.76 -24.05 19.16
CA ARG A 55 7.22 -24.07 19.31
C ARG A 55 7.83 -25.40 18.87
N TYR A 56 7.16 -26.52 19.14
CA TYR A 56 7.58 -27.83 18.70
C TYR A 56 7.54 -27.96 17.17
N MET A 57 6.44 -27.51 16.56
CA MET A 57 6.29 -27.49 15.10
C MET A 57 7.34 -26.61 14.41
N LEU A 58 7.82 -25.56 15.07
CA LEU A 58 8.91 -24.69 14.59
C LEU A 58 10.31 -25.31 14.77
N GLY A 59 10.43 -26.52 15.35
CA GLY A 59 11.72 -27.16 15.58
C GLY A 59 12.56 -26.56 16.70
N LEU A 60 11.95 -25.78 17.62
CA LEU A 60 12.74 -25.12 18.69
C LEU A 60 13.30 -26.07 19.74
N PHE A 61 12.90 -27.34 19.75
CA PHE A 61 13.36 -28.34 20.71
C PHE A 61 14.29 -29.41 20.10
N ASP A 62 14.08 -29.77 18.86
CA ASP A 62 14.76 -30.85 18.16
C ASP A 62 15.41 -30.44 16.83
N GLY A 63 15.38 -29.14 16.55
CA GLY A 63 15.94 -28.56 15.34
C GLY A 63 14.99 -28.57 14.15
N SER A 64 15.34 -27.82 13.13
CA SER A 64 14.60 -27.71 11.85
C SER A 64 15.54 -27.69 10.66
N GLU A 65 15.01 -27.95 9.48
CA GLU A 65 15.76 -27.81 8.22
C GLU A 65 16.31 -26.40 7.98
N TYR A 66 15.76 -25.39 8.66
CA TYR A 66 16.20 -24.00 8.54
C TYR A 66 17.47 -23.69 9.34
N ASP A 67 17.81 -24.50 10.34
CA ASP A 67 18.98 -24.26 11.20
C ASP A 67 20.32 -24.42 10.46
N ILE A 68 20.29 -25.08 9.30
CA ILE A 68 21.47 -25.27 8.44
C ILE A 68 21.65 -24.15 7.42
N ILE A 69 20.73 -23.18 7.34
CA ILE A 69 20.84 -22.06 6.40
C ILE A 69 22.03 -21.17 6.80
N PRO A 70 23.07 -21.06 5.97
CA PRO A 70 24.25 -20.31 6.35
C PRO A 70 23.99 -18.79 6.26
N TYR A 71 24.68 -18.03 7.10
CA TYR A 71 24.53 -16.58 7.21
C TYR A 71 24.73 -15.82 5.88
N ASN A 72 25.56 -16.34 4.96
CA ASN A 72 25.77 -15.72 3.65
C ASN A 72 24.53 -15.77 2.71
N LYS A 73 23.45 -16.40 3.14
CA LYS A 73 22.13 -16.28 2.46
C LYS A 73 21.40 -14.99 2.84
N VAL A 74 21.74 -14.37 3.97
CA VAL A 74 21.20 -13.06 4.33
C VAL A 74 21.72 -12.04 3.33
N GLU A 75 20.79 -11.27 2.74
CA GLU A 75 21.08 -10.26 1.70
C GLU A 75 21.94 -10.77 0.53
N CYS A 76 21.81 -12.04 0.16
CA CYS A 76 22.45 -12.53 -1.06
C CYS A 76 21.91 -11.78 -2.30
N LYS A 77 22.63 -11.86 -3.41
CA LYS A 77 22.29 -11.14 -4.65
C LYS A 77 20.86 -11.43 -5.12
N GLU A 78 20.41 -12.68 -4.95
CA GLU A 78 19.06 -13.12 -5.31
C GLU A 78 17.99 -12.43 -4.43
N HIS A 79 18.26 -12.28 -3.12
CA HIS A 79 17.34 -11.59 -2.20
C HIS A 79 17.28 -10.08 -2.49
N LEU A 80 18.41 -9.44 -2.77
CA LEU A 80 18.44 -8.03 -3.15
C LEU A 80 17.72 -7.78 -4.49
N ALA A 81 17.90 -8.67 -5.46
CA ALA A 81 17.18 -8.60 -6.74
C ALA A 81 15.67 -8.77 -6.55
N LEU A 82 15.25 -9.70 -5.67
CA LEU A 82 13.84 -9.90 -5.32
C LEU A 82 13.27 -8.68 -4.61
N ALA A 83 14.01 -8.08 -3.66
CA ALA A 83 13.60 -6.86 -2.97
C ALA A 83 13.40 -5.69 -3.95
N GLN A 84 14.31 -5.52 -4.90
CA GLN A 84 14.18 -4.51 -5.94
C GLN A 84 12.96 -4.77 -6.84
N LYS A 85 12.76 -6.02 -7.28
CA LYS A 85 11.60 -6.40 -8.10
C LYS A 85 10.30 -6.16 -7.35
N ALA A 86 10.22 -6.52 -6.07
CA ALA A 86 9.05 -6.27 -5.24
C ALA A 86 8.72 -4.77 -5.15
N ALA A 87 9.74 -3.91 -5.02
CA ALA A 87 9.57 -2.46 -5.04
C ALA A 87 9.05 -1.98 -6.42
N GLU A 88 9.68 -2.41 -7.53
CA GLU A 88 9.25 -2.07 -8.90
C GLU A 88 7.77 -2.43 -9.14
N GLU A 89 7.33 -3.60 -8.66
CA GLU A 89 5.97 -4.11 -8.82
C GLU A 89 4.94 -3.48 -7.86
N SER A 90 5.38 -2.89 -6.76
CA SER A 90 4.51 -2.26 -5.77
C SER A 90 4.17 -0.81 -6.06
N PHE A 91 4.95 -0.11 -6.90
CA PHE A 91 4.73 1.29 -7.19
C PHE A 91 3.43 1.52 -7.95
N VAL A 92 2.65 2.47 -7.44
CA VAL A 92 1.34 2.81 -7.99
C VAL A 92 1.41 4.17 -8.68
N LEU A 93 1.24 4.19 -10.00
CA LEU A 93 1.14 5.42 -10.76
C LEU A 93 -0.29 5.95 -10.65
N LEU A 94 -0.46 7.07 -9.93
CA LEU A 94 -1.77 7.66 -9.64
C LEU A 94 -2.18 8.71 -10.69
N LYS A 95 -1.20 9.40 -11.28
CA LYS A 95 -1.41 10.39 -12.32
C LYS A 95 -0.22 10.41 -13.28
N ASN A 96 -0.50 10.60 -14.57
CA ASN A 96 0.53 10.85 -15.60
C ASN A 96 -0.06 11.65 -16.76
N ASP A 97 0.32 12.90 -16.87
CA ASP A 97 -0.10 13.78 -17.98
C ASP A 97 0.75 13.54 -19.25
N GLY A 98 1.36 12.35 -19.37
CA GLY A 98 2.19 11.95 -20.52
C GLY A 98 3.69 12.28 -20.37
N ILE A 99 4.14 12.73 -19.20
CA ILE A 99 5.56 12.99 -18.94
C ILE A 99 6.34 11.69 -18.71
N LEU A 100 5.72 10.67 -18.12
CA LEU A 100 6.34 9.37 -17.86
C LEU A 100 6.03 8.35 -18.95
N PRO A 101 7.00 7.46 -19.28
CA PRO A 101 8.37 7.43 -18.75
C PRO A 101 9.24 8.57 -19.30
N LEU A 102 10.18 9.02 -18.46
CA LEU A 102 11.15 10.03 -18.86
C LEU A 102 12.10 9.48 -19.95
N LYS A 103 12.47 10.35 -20.88
CA LYS A 103 13.49 10.05 -21.90
C LYS A 103 14.77 10.79 -21.55
N LYS A 104 15.80 10.04 -21.19
CA LYS A 104 17.08 10.58 -20.72
C LYS A 104 17.70 11.56 -21.70
N GLU A 105 17.59 11.29 -23.01
CA GLU A 105 18.09 12.13 -24.09
C GLU A 105 17.42 13.52 -24.16
N ASN A 106 16.27 13.68 -23.55
CA ASN A 106 15.52 14.95 -23.54
C ASN A 106 15.77 15.79 -22.28
N ILE A 107 16.56 15.30 -21.33
CA ILE A 107 16.78 15.94 -20.02
C ILE A 107 18.25 16.30 -19.89
N LYS A 108 18.55 17.58 -19.65
CA LYS A 108 19.90 18.07 -19.37
C LYS A 108 20.14 18.21 -17.85
N THR A 109 19.10 18.62 -17.13
CA THR A 109 19.18 18.83 -15.68
C THR A 109 17.92 18.31 -15.01
N ILE A 110 18.10 17.49 -13.97
CA ILE A 110 17.02 17.00 -13.11
C ILE A 110 17.19 17.58 -11.71
N GLY A 111 16.10 18.10 -11.14
CA GLY A 111 16.04 18.52 -9.74
C GLY A 111 15.48 17.42 -8.89
N ILE A 112 16.14 17.06 -7.80
CA ILE A 112 15.65 16.11 -6.79
C ILE A 112 15.47 16.88 -5.49
N ILE A 113 14.24 17.06 -5.08
CA ILE A 113 13.87 17.97 -3.98
C ILE A 113 12.99 17.21 -2.99
N GLY A 114 13.18 17.50 -1.71
CA GLY A 114 12.31 17.03 -0.63
C GLY A 114 13.02 16.27 0.48
N PRO A 115 12.43 16.24 1.68
CA PRO A 115 13.03 15.62 2.87
C PRO A 115 13.20 14.10 2.72
N ASN A 116 12.37 13.44 1.93
CA ASN A 116 12.42 12.00 1.70
C ASN A 116 13.38 11.59 0.58
N ALA A 117 13.93 12.55 -0.19
CA ALA A 117 14.80 12.25 -1.35
C ALA A 117 16.04 11.44 -0.98
N ASN A 118 16.70 11.79 0.12
CA ASN A 118 17.90 11.12 0.62
C ASN A 118 17.73 10.58 2.05
N SER A 119 16.51 10.14 2.38
CA SER A 119 16.17 9.56 3.69
C SER A 119 16.19 8.03 3.64
N ARG A 120 17.00 7.40 4.50
CA ARG A 120 16.99 5.95 4.70
C ARG A 120 15.76 5.50 5.49
N ALA A 121 15.31 6.30 6.46
CA ALA A 121 14.11 6.02 7.24
C ALA A 121 12.87 5.94 6.35
N ALA A 122 12.75 6.83 5.36
CA ALA A 122 11.65 6.81 4.40
C ALA A 122 11.66 5.59 3.44
N LEU A 123 12.73 4.78 3.41
CA LEU A 123 12.75 3.54 2.63
C LEU A 123 12.09 2.37 3.36
N ILE A 124 12.11 2.34 4.69
CA ILE A 124 11.86 1.13 5.47
C ILE A 124 10.63 1.21 6.38
N GLY A 125 10.16 2.39 6.71
CA GLY A 125 9.05 2.56 7.64
C GLY A 125 9.33 1.95 9.03
N ASN A 126 8.27 1.57 9.75
CA ASN A 126 8.39 0.91 11.05
C ASN A 126 8.53 -0.63 10.92
N TYR A 127 8.93 -1.34 11.98
CA TYR A 127 9.11 -2.80 12.04
C TYR A 127 10.06 -3.39 10.99
N HIS A 128 11.20 -2.75 10.81
CA HIS A 128 12.20 -3.14 9.80
C HIS A 128 13.42 -3.86 10.39
N GLY A 129 14.10 -4.62 9.53
CA GLY A 129 15.47 -5.06 9.78
C GLY A 129 16.49 -3.99 9.35
N THR A 130 17.78 -4.33 9.50
CA THR A 130 18.89 -3.47 9.04
C THR A 130 19.50 -4.08 7.78
N ALA A 131 19.46 -3.34 6.68
CA ALA A 131 20.12 -3.71 5.44
C ALA A 131 21.60 -3.26 5.45
N SER A 132 22.45 -3.96 4.70
CA SER A 132 23.85 -3.60 4.52
C SER A 132 24.03 -2.41 3.56
N ASP A 133 23.15 -2.24 2.57
CA ASP A 133 23.12 -1.13 1.61
C ASP A 133 21.69 -0.62 1.44
N PHE A 134 21.51 0.68 1.69
CA PHE A 134 20.26 1.40 1.45
C PHE A 134 20.46 2.33 0.26
N VAL A 135 19.67 2.17 -0.77
CA VAL A 135 19.69 3.03 -1.95
C VAL A 135 18.52 3.99 -1.89
N THR A 136 18.78 5.23 -1.48
CA THR A 136 17.75 6.29 -1.44
C THR A 136 17.30 6.67 -2.85
N ILE A 137 16.18 7.40 -2.96
CA ILE A 137 15.69 7.87 -4.27
C ILE A 137 16.75 8.71 -4.97
N GLN A 138 17.38 9.61 -4.23
CA GLN A 138 18.47 10.44 -4.75
C GLN A 138 19.67 9.59 -5.21
N GLU A 139 20.12 8.65 -4.40
CA GLU A 139 21.26 7.78 -4.75
C GLU A 139 20.95 6.90 -5.97
N GLY A 140 19.75 6.32 -6.03
CA GLY A 140 19.32 5.50 -7.16
C GLY A 140 19.30 6.28 -8.49
N LEU A 141 18.77 7.50 -8.46
CA LEU A 141 18.77 8.39 -9.62
C LEU A 141 20.18 8.81 -10.04
N ILE A 142 21.05 9.17 -9.09
CA ILE A 142 22.47 9.52 -9.38
C ILE A 142 23.21 8.32 -9.98
N ARG A 143 23.06 7.11 -9.41
CA ARG A 143 23.65 5.88 -9.93
C ARG A 143 23.17 5.57 -11.36
N TYR A 144 21.89 5.80 -11.65
CA TYR A 144 21.28 5.54 -12.97
C TYR A 144 21.71 6.56 -14.03
N LEU A 145 21.67 7.85 -13.68
CA LEU A 145 21.95 8.95 -14.61
C LEU A 145 23.44 9.12 -14.92
N LYS A 146 24.32 8.79 -13.97
CA LYS A 146 25.77 8.97 -14.09
C LYS A 146 26.12 10.42 -14.48
N ASP A 147 27.00 10.58 -15.48
CA ASP A 147 27.44 11.89 -15.97
C ASP A 147 26.60 12.40 -17.17
N ASP A 148 25.56 11.65 -17.59
CA ASP A 148 24.76 12.01 -18.77
C ASP A 148 23.77 13.15 -18.51
N VAL A 149 23.32 13.28 -17.25
CA VAL A 149 22.34 14.29 -16.82
C VAL A 149 22.85 14.98 -15.58
N ARG A 150 22.81 16.30 -15.57
CA ARG A 150 23.15 17.09 -14.39
C ARG A 150 22.09 16.89 -13.30
N VAL A 151 22.49 16.55 -12.10
CA VAL A 151 21.60 16.41 -10.94
C VAL A 151 21.79 17.58 -10.00
N LEU A 152 20.72 18.28 -9.70
CA LEU A 152 20.64 19.31 -8.65
C LEU A 152 19.78 18.78 -7.51
N THR A 153 20.19 19.03 -6.27
CA THR A 153 19.47 18.51 -5.09
C THR A 153 19.19 19.60 -4.08
N SER A 154 18.07 19.51 -3.38
CA SER A 154 17.76 20.31 -2.20
C SER A 154 16.87 19.50 -1.25
N ILE A 155 17.12 19.57 0.04
CA ILE A 155 16.20 19.02 1.04
C ILE A 155 14.86 19.78 1.05
N GLY A 156 14.87 21.07 0.68
CA GLY A 156 13.69 21.92 0.56
C GLY A 156 13.01 22.30 1.86
N CYS A 157 12.79 21.35 2.75
CA CYS A 157 12.23 21.55 4.08
C CYS A 157 12.65 20.43 5.04
N ASP A 158 12.40 20.58 6.33
CA ASP A 158 12.41 19.46 7.28
C ASP A 158 11.16 18.57 7.06
N LEU A 159 11.23 17.32 7.50
CA LEU A 159 10.13 16.36 7.34
C LEU A 159 8.81 16.89 7.93
N PHE A 160 8.84 17.51 9.12
CA PHE A 160 7.67 18.04 9.80
C PHE A 160 7.90 19.30 10.64
N LYS A 161 9.16 19.69 10.85
CA LYS A 161 9.50 20.89 11.63
C LYS A 161 9.50 22.14 10.76
N ASP A 162 9.46 23.29 11.40
CA ASP A 162 9.49 24.59 10.70
C ASP A 162 10.87 24.90 10.09
N LYS A 163 11.89 24.15 10.46
CA LYS A 163 13.29 24.37 10.06
C LYS A 163 14.09 23.08 10.09
N THR A 164 15.10 22.99 9.26
CA THR A 164 15.95 21.80 9.11
C THR A 164 16.90 21.59 10.30
N GLU A 165 17.27 22.66 10.98
CA GLU A 165 18.18 22.63 12.14
C GLU A 165 17.69 23.56 13.25
N PRO A 166 18.03 23.30 14.53
CA PRO A 166 17.59 24.13 15.66
C PRO A 166 17.95 25.61 15.56
N ILE A 167 19.08 25.94 14.93
CA ILE A 167 19.58 27.32 14.76
C ILE A 167 19.15 27.95 13.43
N ALA A 168 18.52 27.22 12.54
CA ALA A 168 18.02 27.73 11.27
C ALA A 168 16.80 28.64 11.49
N VAL A 169 16.47 29.46 10.49
CA VAL A 169 15.24 30.25 10.49
C VAL A 169 14.06 29.44 9.98
N GLU A 170 12.86 29.85 10.32
CA GLU A 170 11.63 29.23 9.82
C GLU A 170 11.62 29.22 8.27
N ASN A 171 11.20 28.08 7.71
CA ASN A 171 11.13 27.84 6.25
C ASN A 171 12.47 28.05 5.52
N ASP A 172 13.57 27.79 6.17
CA ASP A 172 14.91 27.93 5.62
C ASP A 172 15.16 27.12 4.37
N ARG A 173 15.43 26.68 3.60
CA ARG A 173 15.62 25.84 2.39
C ARG A 173 14.62 26.04 1.28
N LEU A 174 13.48 26.71 1.51
CA LEU A 174 12.48 26.91 0.43
C LEU A 174 13.03 27.70 -0.75
N ALA A 175 13.88 28.71 -0.49
CA ALA A 175 14.52 29.49 -1.55
C ALA A 175 15.52 28.65 -2.35
N GLU A 176 16.26 27.76 -1.71
CA GLU A 176 17.16 26.81 -2.38
C GLU A 176 16.36 25.83 -3.27
N ALA A 177 15.25 25.30 -2.76
CA ALA A 177 14.36 24.43 -3.53
C ALA A 177 13.81 25.12 -4.79
N ALA A 178 13.38 26.38 -4.67
CA ALA A 178 12.93 27.18 -5.80
C ALA A 178 14.04 27.33 -6.86
N ILE A 179 15.26 27.67 -6.46
CA ILE A 179 16.42 27.82 -7.36
C ILE A 179 16.73 26.48 -8.05
N VAL A 180 16.73 25.37 -7.31
CA VAL A 180 16.94 24.03 -7.89
C VAL A 180 15.86 23.72 -8.91
N ALA A 181 14.59 23.95 -8.59
CA ALA A 181 13.47 23.70 -9.51
C ALA A 181 13.58 24.57 -10.78
N GLU A 182 13.79 25.88 -10.64
CA GLU A 182 13.89 26.81 -11.77
C GLU A 182 15.02 26.45 -12.76
N ASN A 183 16.12 25.87 -12.25
CA ASN A 183 17.27 25.45 -13.05
C ASN A 183 17.22 24.00 -13.52
N SER A 184 16.07 23.33 -13.40
CA SER A 184 15.87 21.95 -13.82
C SER A 184 14.89 21.88 -15.00
N ASP A 185 15.03 20.86 -15.84
CA ASP A 185 14.07 20.55 -16.90
C ASP A 185 12.85 19.82 -16.35
N VAL A 186 13.06 19.01 -15.32
CA VAL A 186 12.05 18.26 -14.58
C VAL A 186 12.44 18.15 -13.10
N VAL A 187 11.45 18.18 -12.23
CA VAL A 187 11.63 18.04 -10.77
C VAL A 187 11.06 16.72 -10.29
N ILE A 188 11.86 15.96 -9.55
CA ILE A 188 11.40 14.84 -8.73
C ILE A 188 11.23 15.36 -7.31
N LEU A 189 9.99 15.48 -6.88
CA LEU A 189 9.64 16.00 -5.55
C LEU A 189 9.34 14.81 -4.62
N CYS A 190 10.23 14.52 -3.68
CA CYS A 190 10.15 13.39 -2.76
C CYS A 190 9.57 13.84 -1.42
N LEU A 191 8.30 13.56 -1.20
CA LEU A 191 7.56 13.93 0.00
C LEU A 191 6.95 12.70 0.65
N GLY A 192 6.53 12.85 1.90
CA GLY A 192 5.82 11.79 2.62
C GLY A 192 6.15 11.77 4.10
N LEU A 193 6.14 10.59 4.64
CA LEU A 193 6.31 10.30 6.05
C LEU A 193 7.53 9.38 6.26
N ASP A 194 7.77 9.02 7.50
CA ASP A 194 8.67 7.94 7.91
C ASP A 194 8.19 7.36 9.26
N GLU A 195 8.94 6.46 9.87
CA GLU A 195 8.58 5.82 11.14
C GLU A 195 8.35 6.79 12.31
N THR A 196 8.87 8.03 12.22
CA THR A 196 8.66 9.04 13.27
C THR A 196 7.30 9.71 13.19
N LEU A 197 6.58 9.54 12.09
CA LEU A 197 5.24 10.08 11.84
C LEU A 197 4.19 8.98 11.65
N GLU A 198 4.56 7.85 11.09
CA GLU A 198 3.74 6.63 10.93
C GLU A 198 4.32 5.46 11.75
N GLY A 199 4.59 5.70 13.03
CA GLY A 199 5.11 4.69 13.95
C GLY A 199 4.01 3.88 14.65
N GLU A 200 4.41 3.09 15.66
CA GLU A 200 3.52 2.36 16.54
C GLU A 200 2.84 3.31 17.53
N GLU A 201 1.58 3.05 17.85
CA GLU A 201 0.86 3.78 18.89
C GLU A 201 1.61 3.71 20.23
N GLY A 202 1.92 4.87 20.80
CA GLY A 202 2.67 4.99 22.04
C GLY A 202 4.20 5.06 21.87
N ASP A 203 4.72 5.05 20.65
CA ASP A 203 6.14 5.29 20.41
C ASP A 203 6.55 6.69 20.91
N THR A 204 7.60 6.72 21.76
CA THR A 204 8.02 7.95 22.42
C THR A 204 8.97 8.82 21.59
N GLY A 205 9.48 8.30 20.49
CA GLY A 205 10.39 9.01 19.58
C GLY A 205 9.70 9.99 18.64
N ASN A 206 8.39 9.90 18.51
CA ASN A 206 7.59 10.70 17.62
C ASN A 206 7.14 11.99 18.33
N SER A 207 7.73 13.12 17.97
CA SER A 207 7.41 14.43 18.57
C SER A 207 6.24 15.15 17.88
N TYR A 208 5.74 14.62 16.76
CA TYR A 208 4.63 15.21 16.01
C TYR A 208 3.28 14.62 16.44
N ALA A 209 3.13 13.34 16.37
CA ALA A 209 2.02 12.57 16.93
C ALA A 209 2.50 11.12 17.10
N SER A 210 2.39 10.52 18.28
CA SER A 210 2.82 9.13 18.43
C SER A 210 1.73 8.19 17.92
N GLY A 211 2.03 7.39 16.91
CA GLY A 211 1.15 6.37 16.38
C GLY A 211 0.26 6.86 15.25
N ASP A 212 -1.04 6.68 15.40
CA ASP A 212 -2.02 6.91 14.36
C ASP A 212 -2.10 8.38 13.92
N LYS A 213 -2.19 8.60 12.63
CA LYS A 213 -2.42 9.93 12.05
C LYS A 213 -3.82 10.44 12.42
N THR A 214 -3.92 11.75 12.64
CA THR A 214 -5.17 12.43 12.93
C THR A 214 -5.83 13.07 11.71
N ASP A 215 -5.09 13.14 10.59
CA ASP A 215 -5.57 13.69 9.32
C ASP A 215 -4.87 13.05 8.11
N LEU A 216 -5.25 13.44 6.89
CA LEU A 216 -4.67 12.98 5.64
C LEU A 216 -3.61 13.93 5.08
N GLN A 217 -3.28 15.01 5.79
CA GLN A 217 -2.42 16.05 5.28
C GLN A 217 -0.94 15.69 5.42
N LEU A 218 -0.14 16.12 4.45
CA LEU A 218 1.29 16.22 4.66
C LEU A 218 1.61 17.26 5.74
N PRO A 219 2.72 17.13 6.48
CA PRO A 219 3.19 18.17 7.37
C PRO A 219 3.27 19.54 6.68
N LYS A 220 2.97 20.61 7.40
CA LYS A 220 2.88 21.97 6.84
C LYS A 220 4.14 22.41 6.09
N SER A 221 5.33 22.03 6.57
CA SER A 221 6.60 22.28 5.89
C SER A 221 6.61 21.72 4.46
N GLN A 222 6.09 20.52 4.27
CA GLN A 222 6.01 19.87 2.98
C GLN A 222 4.90 20.47 2.07
N GLN A 223 3.77 20.90 2.65
CA GLN A 223 2.74 21.62 1.90
C GLN A 223 3.29 22.92 1.31
N LEU A 224 4.02 23.71 2.11
CA LEU A 224 4.69 24.93 1.64
C LEU A 224 5.72 24.63 0.54
N LEU A 225 6.48 23.54 0.66
CA LEU A 225 7.43 23.12 -0.36
C LEU A 225 6.73 22.77 -1.67
N MET A 226 5.60 22.05 -1.62
CA MET A 226 4.78 21.77 -2.82
C MET A 226 4.36 23.06 -3.53
N GLU A 227 3.86 24.05 -2.79
CA GLU A 227 3.44 25.34 -3.35
C GLU A 227 4.59 26.11 -4.00
N ILE A 228 5.74 26.14 -3.36
CA ILE A 228 6.92 26.85 -3.88
C ILE A 228 7.43 26.20 -5.15
N VAL A 229 7.53 24.87 -5.17
CA VAL A 229 7.97 24.12 -6.38
C VAL A 229 6.95 24.29 -7.51
N ALA A 230 5.66 24.20 -7.24
CA ALA A 230 4.61 24.39 -8.25
C ALA A 230 4.68 25.77 -8.91
N LYS A 231 4.94 26.84 -8.13
CA LYS A 231 5.06 28.21 -8.63
C LYS A 231 6.19 28.43 -9.65
N THR A 232 7.16 27.53 -9.73
CA THR A 232 8.23 27.61 -10.75
C THR A 232 7.75 27.27 -12.15
N GLY A 233 6.57 26.65 -12.29
CA GLY A 233 5.99 26.25 -13.56
C GLY A 233 6.74 25.11 -14.27
N LYS A 234 7.66 24.45 -13.59
CA LYS A 234 8.41 23.29 -14.13
C LYS A 234 7.56 22.02 -14.04
N PRO A 235 7.75 21.06 -14.93
CA PRO A 235 7.16 19.73 -14.78
C PRO A 235 7.61 19.09 -13.46
N VAL A 236 6.66 18.67 -12.64
CA VAL A 236 6.91 18.02 -11.35
C VAL A 236 6.36 16.60 -11.35
N ILE A 237 7.17 15.66 -10.90
CA ILE A 237 6.81 14.28 -10.63
C ILE A 237 6.87 14.10 -9.12
N LEU A 238 5.72 13.91 -8.48
CA LEU A 238 5.65 13.62 -7.06
C LEU A 238 5.98 12.16 -6.80
N CYS A 239 7.02 11.93 -6.01
CA CYS A 239 7.39 10.66 -5.42
C CYS A 239 6.86 10.64 -3.98
N MET A 240 5.68 10.04 -3.76
CA MET A 240 5.02 9.99 -2.46
C MET A 240 5.46 8.76 -1.67
N MET A 241 6.05 8.98 -0.51
CA MET A 241 6.58 7.96 0.39
C MET A 241 5.80 7.96 1.70
N ALA A 242 4.74 7.17 1.76
CA ALA A 242 3.88 7.01 2.93
C ALA A 242 3.22 5.64 2.91
N GLY A 243 3.01 5.01 4.06
CA GLY A 243 2.35 3.71 4.19
C GLY A 243 0.83 3.78 4.13
N SER A 244 0.26 4.97 4.25
CA SER A 244 -1.17 5.22 4.35
C SER A 244 -1.69 6.20 3.30
N ASP A 245 -2.99 6.41 3.31
CA ASP A 245 -3.70 7.41 2.53
C ASP A 245 -3.24 8.84 2.86
N MET A 246 -3.04 9.67 1.83
CA MET A 246 -2.65 11.07 1.92
C MET A 246 -3.53 11.92 1.02
N ASP A 247 -3.84 13.14 1.43
CA ASP A 247 -4.50 14.12 0.54
C ASP A 247 -3.55 14.56 -0.57
N LEU A 248 -3.84 14.13 -1.78
CA LEU A 248 -3.10 14.44 -2.99
C LEU A 248 -3.81 15.47 -3.89
N SER A 249 -4.84 16.16 -3.39
CA SER A 249 -5.66 17.10 -4.17
C SER A 249 -4.82 18.20 -4.80
N TYR A 250 -3.92 18.81 -4.02
CA TYR A 250 -3.01 19.83 -4.53
C TYR A 250 -2.08 19.28 -5.63
N ALA A 251 -1.48 18.12 -5.40
CA ALA A 251 -0.59 17.50 -6.37
C ALA A 251 -1.33 17.10 -7.65
N THR A 252 -2.56 16.58 -7.52
CA THR A 252 -3.40 16.21 -8.66
C THR A 252 -3.71 17.41 -9.54
N ALA A 253 -3.91 18.60 -8.95
CA ALA A 253 -4.18 19.83 -9.68
C ALA A 253 -2.95 20.45 -10.35
N HIS A 254 -1.74 20.29 -9.79
CA HIS A 254 -0.58 21.09 -10.16
C HIS A 254 0.60 20.30 -10.74
N PHE A 255 0.72 18.98 -10.48
CA PHE A 255 1.88 18.21 -10.88
C PHE A 255 1.59 17.33 -12.10
N SER A 256 2.63 17.06 -12.90
CA SER A 256 2.54 16.31 -14.15
C SER A 256 2.39 14.80 -13.94
N ALA A 257 2.93 14.27 -12.85
CA ALA A 257 2.76 12.87 -12.47
C ALA A 257 2.82 12.70 -10.95
N ILE A 258 2.16 11.66 -10.46
CA ILE A 258 2.13 11.25 -9.04
C ILE A 258 2.36 9.75 -8.97
N MET A 259 3.36 9.34 -8.22
CA MET A 259 3.67 7.94 -7.96
C MET A 259 3.72 7.69 -6.45
N GLN A 260 2.84 6.82 -5.97
CA GLN A 260 2.86 6.31 -4.60
C GLN A 260 3.84 5.14 -4.55
N ILE A 261 4.91 5.27 -3.78
CA ILE A 261 5.96 4.24 -3.71
C ILE A 261 6.08 3.58 -2.34
N TRP A 262 5.21 3.93 -1.42
CA TRP A 262 5.12 3.38 -0.06
C TRP A 262 6.42 3.60 0.73
N TYR A 263 6.88 2.58 1.45
CA TYR A 263 8.22 2.40 2.01
C TYR A 263 8.91 1.30 1.21
N PRO A 264 9.68 1.64 0.15
CA PRO A 264 10.04 0.70 -0.92
C PRO A 264 11.18 -0.27 -0.57
N GLY A 265 11.67 -0.25 0.66
CA GLY A 265 12.77 -1.11 1.09
C GLY A 265 14.16 -0.63 0.62
N CYS A 266 15.18 -1.41 0.99
CA CYS A 266 16.58 -1.03 0.81
C CYS A 266 17.00 -0.76 -0.64
N GLN A 267 16.29 -1.31 -1.63
CA GLN A 267 16.57 -1.12 -3.06
C GLN A 267 15.62 -0.13 -3.74
N GLY A 268 14.83 0.62 -2.96
CA GLY A 268 13.79 1.51 -3.46
C GLY A 268 14.27 2.53 -4.50
N GLY A 269 15.44 3.14 -4.30
CA GLY A 269 15.99 4.10 -5.25
C GLY A 269 16.37 3.50 -6.60
N ASN A 270 16.93 2.28 -6.62
CA ASN A 270 17.22 1.57 -7.86
C ASN A 270 15.93 1.21 -8.61
N ALA A 271 14.91 0.72 -7.89
CA ALA A 271 13.60 0.41 -8.44
C ALA A 271 12.93 1.67 -9.02
N PHE A 272 12.94 2.78 -8.28
CA PHE A 272 12.33 4.03 -8.72
C PHE A 272 12.96 4.58 -9.99
N ALA A 273 14.29 4.56 -10.07
CA ALA A 273 15.01 5.01 -11.28
C ALA A 273 14.60 4.21 -12.53
N LYS A 274 14.52 2.87 -12.43
CA LYS A 274 14.10 2.01 -13.54
C LYS A 274 12.66 2.29 -14.00
N VAL A 275 11.73 2.44 -13.04
CA VAL A 275 10.34 2.77 -13.36
C VAL A 275 10.27 4.15 -14.00
N LEU A 276 10.93 5.16 -13.42
CA LEU A 276 10.90 6.54 -13.90
C LEU A 276 11.34 6.67 -15.37
N PHE A 277 12.36 5.91 -15.78
CA PHE A 277 12.92 5.92 -17.13
C PHE A 277 12.38 4.81 -18.06
N GLY A 278 11.37 4.04 -17.61
CA GLY A 278 10.66 3.09 -18.46
C GLY A 278 11.39 1.78 -18.75
N GLU A 279 12.39 1.40 -17.94
CA GLU A 279 12.96 0.04 -18.02
C GLU A 279 11.94 -1.02 -17.57
N CYS A 280 11.03 -0.63 -16.70
CA CYS A 280 9.82 -1.38 -16.37
C CYS A 280 8.62 -0.44 -16.21
N SER A 281 7.43 -0.92 -16.56
CA SER A 281 6.19 -0.18 -16.35
C SER A 281 5.73 -0.30 -14.91
N PRO A 282 5.25 0.79 -14.28
CA PRO A 282 4.57 0.68 -12.99
C PRO A 282 3.33 -0.20 -13.15
N SER A 283 3.03 -1.02 -12.16
CA SER A 283 1.96 -2.01 -12.23
C SER A 283 1.29 -2.30 -10.89
N GLY A 284 1.70 -1.60 -9.84
CA GLY A 284 1.05 -1.66 -8.54
C GLY A 284 -0.39 -1.14 -8.58
N LYS A 285 -1.23 -1.66 -7.70
CA LYS A 285 -2.60 -1.22 -7.49
C LYS A 285 -2.79 -0.82 -6.03
N LEU A 286 -3.62 0.20 -5.78
CA LEU A 286 -3.93 0.61 -4.42
C LEU A 286 -4.62 -0.51 -3.63
N PRO A 287 -4.05 -0.97 -2.52
CA PRO A 287 -4.66 -2.00 -1.68
C PRO A 287 -5.67 -1.41 -0.69
N ILE A 288 -5.81 -0.09 -0.67
CA ILE A 288 -6.75 0.68 0.15
C ILE A 288 -7.44 1.74 -0.69
N THR A 289 -8.54 2.28 -0.17
CA THR A 289 -9.22 3.44 -0.76
C THR A 289 -8.54 4.71 -0.27
N PHE A 290 -8.18 5.62 -1.15
CA PHE A 290 -7.76 6.98 -0.79
C PHE A 290 -9.00 7.86 -0.70
N TYR A 291 -9.29 8.36 0.51
CA TYR A 291 -10.44 9.21 0.77
C TYR A 291 -10.15 10.64 0.33
N GLU A 292 -11.19 11.35 -0.08
CA GLU A 292 -11.05 12.77 -0.42
C GLU A 292 -10.97 13.63 0.85
N THR A 293 -11.68 13.23 1.91
CA THR A 293 -11.71 13.92 3.21
C THR A 293 -12.06 12.96 4.35
N LEU A 294 -11.61 13.29 5.57
CA LEU A 294 -11.98 12.55 6.79
C LEU A 294 -13.43 12.80 7.23
N GLU A 295 -14.06 13.89 6.81
CA GLU A 295 -15.44 14.23 7.17
C GLU A 295 -16.45 13.19 6.70
N GLU A 296 -16.06 12.37 5.73
CA GLU A 296 -16.87 11.30 5.18
C GLU A 296 -16.81 10.00 5.98
N LEU A 297 -15.84 9.88 6.88
CA LEU A 297 -15.66 8.68 7.68
C LEU A 297 -16.56 8.70 8.92
N PRO A 298 -17.13 7.55 9.29
CA PRO A 298 -17.81 7.40 10.59
C PRO A 298 -16.85 7.65 11.75
N ASP A 299 -17.40 7.95 12.93
CA ASP A 299 -16.63 8.08 14.17
C ASP A 299 -15.66 6.91 14.35
N PHE A 300 -14.46 7.18 14.84
CA PHE A 300 -13.38 6.17 14.99
C PHE A 300 -13.83 4.99 15.89
N THR A 301 -14.70 5.23 16.85
CA THR A 301 -15.23 4.20 17.75
C THR A 301 -16.40 3.40 17.17
N ASP A 302 -16.92 3.77 16.01
CA ASP A 302 -17.90 2.97 15.28
C ASP A 302 -17.19 1.84 14.50
N TYR A 303 -17.26 0.62 15.05
CA TYR A 303 -16.66 -0.58 14.45
C TYR A 303 -17.56 -1.26 13.40
N SER A 304 -18.73 -0.71 13.10
CA SER A 304 -19.48 -1.15 11.92
C SER A 304 -18.70 -0.77 10.65
N MET A 305 -18.73 -1.60 9.64
CA MET A 305 -18.06 -1.27 8.37
C MET A 305 -18.85 -0.29 7.51
N LYS A 306 -20.03 0.14 7.97
CA LYS A 306 -20.93 1.03 7.24
C LYS A 306 -20.25 2.38 6.95
N GLY A 307 -20.24 2.77 5.69
CA GLY A 307 -19.60 4.00 5.23
C GLY A 307 -18.07 3.93 5.12
N ARG A 308 -17.45 2.77 5.40
CA ARG A 308 -15.99 2.59 5.32
C ARG A 308 -15.60 1.75 4.12
N THR A 309 -14.41 1.97 3.62
CA THR A 309 -13.77 1.27 2.50
C THR A 309 -14.59 1.29 1.21
N TYR A 310 -13.98 0.86 0.11
CA TYR A 310 -14.65 0.75 -1.18
C TYR A 310 -15.94 -0.09 -1.15
N ARG A 311 -16.09 -0.98 -0.16
CA ARG A 311 -17.25 -1.88 -0.07
C ARG A 311 -18.53 -1.18 0.38
N TYR A 312 -18.40 -0.12 1.21
CA TYR A 312 -19.54 0.49 1.89
C TYR A 312 -19.57 2.01 1.83
N MET A 313 -18.53 2.68 1.31
CA MET A 313 -18.49 4.13 1.19
C MET A 313 -19.56 4.60 0.17
N LYS A 314 -20.14 5.77 0.43
CA LYS A 314 -21.16 6.35 -0.44
C LYS A 314 -20.61 7.46 -1.33
N ASN A 315 -19.54 8.08 -0.89
CA ASN A 315 -18.93 9.21 -1.54
C ASN A 315 -17.85 8.74 -2.51
N LYS A 316 -17.38 9.66 -3.33
CA LYS A 316 -16.34 9.42 -4.33
C LYS A 316 -14.98 9.37 -3.67
N ALA A 317 -14.19 8.36 -3.98
CA ALA A 317 -12.80 8.30 -3.54
C ALA A 317 -11.94 9.33 -4.26
N GLN A 318 -10.88 9.80 -3.63
CA GLN A 318 -9.82 10.53 -4.34
C GLN A 318 -9.16 9.58 -5.35
N PHE A 319 -8.70 8.42 -4.88
CA PHE A 319 -8.27 7.29 -5.72
C PHE A 319 -8.91 5.99 -5.20
N PRO A 320 -9.59 5.22 -6.07
CA PRO A 320 -10.29 4.02 -5.66
C PRO A 320 -9.34 2.87 -5.27
N PHE A 321 -9.81 1.98 -4.41
CA PHE A 321 -9.18 0.67 -4.23
C PHE A 321 -8.99 -0.03 -5.58
N GLY A 322 -7.85 -0.69 -5.76
CA GLY A 322 -7.52 -1.41 -7.01
C GLY A 322 -7.09 -0.50 -8.17
N PHE A 323 -7.04 0.83 -7.98
CA PHE A 323 -6.58 1.77 -9.00
C PHE A 323 -5.04 1.82 -9.09
N GLY A 324 -4.54 2.03 -10.29
CA GLY A 324 -3.14 2.26 -10.64
C GLY A 324 -2.97 2.22 -12.15
N LEU A 325 -2.27 3.21 -12.70
CA LEU A 325 -1.95 3.32 -14.12
C LEU A 325 -0.69 2.53 -14.47
N THR A 326 -0.56 2.19 -15.75
CA THR A 326 0.64 1.60 -16.33
C THR A 326 1.13 2.45 -17.51
N TYR A 327 2.33 2.21 -18.02
CA TYR A 327 2.79 2.84 -19.28
C TYR A 327 2.15 2.20 -20.51
N GLY A 328 1.64 0.97 -20.37
CA GLY A 328 0.76 0.34 -21.36
C GLY A 328 -0.68 0.85 -21.23
N ARG A 329 -1.59 0.20 -21.94
CA ARG A 329 -3.03 0.40 -21.80
C ARG A 329 -3.72 -0.96 -21.87
N SER A 330 -3.85 -1.60 -20.72
CA SER A 330 -4.48 -2.91 -20.60
C SER A 330 -5.99 -2.79 -20.72
N LYS A 331 -6.63 -3.66 -21.51
CA LYS A 331 -8.06 -3.67 -21.72
C LYS A 331 -8.61 -5.10 -21.80
N VAL A 332 -9.79 -5.32 -21.23
CA VAL A 332 -10.56 -6.56 -21.43
C VAL A 332 -11.40 -6.42 -22.70
N LEU A 333 -11.14 -7.30 -23.67
CA LEU A 333 -11.88 -7.32 -24.94
C LEU A 333 -13.08 -8.26 -24.87
N LYS A 334 -12.96 -9.38 -24.14
CA LYS A 334 -14.00 -10.38 -24.00
C LYS A 334 -13.84 -11.13 -22.68
N ALA A 335 -14.97 -11.47 -22.06
CA ALA A 335 -15.00 -12.39 -20.92
C ALA A 335 -16.08 -13.44 -21.17
N GLN A 336 -15.79 -14.70 -20.87
CA GLN A 336 -16.71 -15.82 -21.05
C GLN A 336 -16.65 -16.74 -19.84
N VAL A 337 -17.79 -16.98 -19.25
CA VAL A 337 -17.93 -17.94 -18.15
C VAL A 337 -17.76 -19.37 -18.67
N VAL A 338 -16.94 -20.18 -17.98
CA VAL A 338 -16.70 -21.59 -18.25
C VAL A 338 -16.99 -22.38 -16.97
N GLY A 339 -18.21 -22.88 -16.85
CA GLY A 339 -18.67 -23.49 -15.62
C GLY A 339 -18.86 -22.48 -14.48
N LEU A 340 -18.88 -22.94 -13.22
CA LEU A 340 -19.14 -22.08 -12.06
C LEU A 340 -17.88 -21.33 -11.54
N HIS A 341 -16.71 -21.90 -11.78
CA HIS A 341 -15.48 -21.47 -11.09
C HIS A 341 -14.39 -20.94 -12.04
N LYS A 342 -14.73 -20.65 -13.29
CA LYS A 342 -13.75 -20.18 -14.28
C LYS A 342 -14.34 -19.15 -15.23
N VAL A 343 -13.51 -18.16 -15.56
CA VAL A 343 -13.78 -17.20 -16.62
C VAL A 343 -12.59 -17.14 -17.56
N LEU A 344 -12.83 -17.31 -18.86
CA LEU A 344 -11.85 -17.03 -19.92
C LEU A 344 -11.92 -15.55 -20.28
N VAL A 345 -10.80 -14.88 -20.25
CA VAL A 345 -10.71 -13.44 -20.49
C VAL A 345 -9.71 -13.16 -21.60
N LEU A 346 -10.18 -12.54 -22.68
CA LEU A 346 -9.31 -12.02 -23.73
C LEU A 346 -8.92 -10.59 -23.37
N VAL A 347 -7.64 -10.35 -23.16
CA VAL A 347 -7.07 -9.05 -22.82
C VAL A 347 -6.15 -8.56 -23.90
N LYS A 348 -5.95 -7.24 -23.99
CA LYS A 348 -5.05 -6.59 -24.95
C LYS A 348 -4.33 -5.44 -24.29
N ASN A 349 -3.08 -5.23 -24.68
CA ASN A 349 -2.37 -3.99 -24.42
C ASN A 349 -2.49 -3.07 -25.66
N GLU A 350 -3.32 -2.03 -25.54
CA GLU A 350 -3.51 -1.02 -26.59
C GLU A 350 -2.46 0.11 -26.55
N GLY A 351 -1.58 0.10 -25.54
CA GLY A 351 -0.53 1.08 -25.36
C GLY A 351 0.73 0.81 -26.20
N ASN A 352 1.69 1.71 -26.05
CA ASN A 352 2.96 1.67 -26.79
C ASN A 352 4.12 1.06 -25.99
N PHE A 353 3.89 0.61 -24.76
CA PHE A 353 4.88 0.01 -23.88
C PHE A 353 4.46 -1.39 -23.48
N ASP A 354 5.40 -2.30 -23.37
CA ASP A 354 5.19 -3.56 -22.70
C ASP A 354 4.89 -3.29 -21.22
N THR A 355 3.92 -4.00 -20.66
CA THR A 355 3.52 -3.78 -19.27
C THR A 355 3.17 -5.08 -18.59
N GLU A 356 3.33 -5.10 -17.27
CA GLU A 356 2.58 -6.00 -16.42
C GLU A 356 1.40 -5.23 -15.82
N ASP A 357 0.31 -5.91 -15.56
CA ASP A 357 -0.87 -5.31 -14.96
C ASP A 357 -1.64 -6.35 -14.13
N VAL A 358 -2.55 -5.90 -13.28
CA VAL A 358 -3.35 -6.79 -12.43
C VAL A 358 -4.79 -6.82 -12.93
N LEU A 359 -5.15 -7.95 -13.55
CA LEU A 359 -6.53 -8.26 -13.88
C LEU A 359 -7.29 -8.56 -12.59
N GLN A 360 -8.40 -7.89 -12.37
CA GLN A 360 -9.20 -7.95 -11.14
C GLN A 360 -10.62 -8.44 -11.46
N VAL A 361 -11.18 -9.25 -10.58
CA VAL A 361 -12.54 -9.74 -10.66
C VAL A 361 -13.29 -9.34 -9.41
N TYR A 362 -14.34 -8.57 -9.58
CA TYR A 362 -15.24 -8.15 -8.51
C TYR A 362 -16.57 -8.87 -8.61
N VAL A 363 -17.18 -9.20 -7.49
CA VAL A 363 -18.44 -9.92 -7.42
C VAL A 363 -19.50 -9.14 -6.64
N LYS A 364 -20.73 -9.20 -7.12
CA LYS A 364 -21.93 -8.68 -6.46
C LYS A 364 -23.05 -9.69 -6.60
N LYS A 365 -23.67 -10.08 -5.48
CA LYS A 365 -24.86 -10.94 -5.50
C LYS A 365 -26.10 -10.09 -5.75
N GLU A 366 -26.93 -10.50 -6.72
CA GLU A 366 -28.21 -9.87 -6.99
C GLU A 366 -29.19 -10.09 -5.81
N ASP A 367 -29.92 -9.05 -5.41
CA ASP A 367 -31.00 -9.11 -4.41
C ASP A 367 -30.60 -9.74 -3.05
N SER A 368 -29.41 -9.42 -2.54
CA SER A 368 -28.94 -9.91 -1.24
C SER A 368 -28.91 -8.84 -0.18
N GLU A 369 -29.60 -9.07 0.96
CA GLU A 369 -29.54 -8.21 2.13
C GLU A 369 -28.21 -8.32 2.90
N PHE A 370 -27.46 -9.42 2.68
CA PHE A 370 -26.18 -9.70 3.36
C PHE A 370 -24.96 -9.32 2.53
N ASP A 371 -25.16 -8.78 1.32
CA ASP A 371 -24.02 -8.40 0.48
C ASP A 371 -23.55 -6.97 0.78
N THR A 372 -22.32 -6.67 0.33
CA THR A 372 -21.72 -5.33 0.43
C THR A 372 -22.48 -4.31 -0.43
N LEU A 373 -22.34 -3.02 -0.15
CA LEU A 373 -22.98 -1.97 -0.95
C LEU A 373 -22.47 -1.99 -2.40
N HIS A 374 -21.16 -2.16 -2.57
CA HIS A 374 -20.46 -2.23 -3.87
C HIS A 374 -19.89 -3.61 -4.14
N PRO A 375 -19.61 -3.97 -5.40
CA PRO A 375 -18.94 -5.22 -5.75
C PRO A 375 -17.62 -5.41 -4.98
N SER A 376 -17.38 -6.63 -4.48
CA SER A 376 -16.20 -6.98 -3.70
C SER A 376 -15.17 -7.72 -4.55
N LEU A 377 -13.89 -7.41 -4.40
CA LEU A 377 -12.81 -8.16 -5.04
C LEU A 377 -12.85 -9.63 -4.60
N CYS A 378 -12.93 -10.56 -5.54
CA CYS A 378 -12.98 -11.99 -5.27
C CYS A 378 -11.81 -12.77 -5.89
N ALA A 379 -11.22 -12.26 -6.97
CA ALA A 379 -10.04 -12.85 -7.59
C ALA A 379 -9.21 -11.78 -8.29
N PHE A 380 -7.92 -12.03 -8.42
CA PHE A 380 -7.02 -11.20 -9.22
C PHE A 380 -5.85 -12.03 -9.75
N MET A 381 -5.26 -11.56 -10.83
CA MET A 381 -4.12 -12.19 -11.48
C MET A 381 -3.19 -11.13 -12.06
N ARG A 382 -1.88 -11.25 -11.76
CA ARG A 382 -0.87 -10.46 -12.44
C ARG A 382 -0.59 -11.05 -13.82
N ILE A 383 -0.60 -10.23 -14.85
CA ILE A 383 -0.40 -10.66 -16.24
C ILE A 383 0.63 -9.76 -16.92
N SER A 384 1.44 -10.36 -17.78
CA SER A 384 2.38 -9.66 -18.65
C SER A 384 1.76 -9.52 -20.04
N LEU A 385 1.80 -8.31 -20.59
CA LEU A 385 1.18 -7.91 -21.85
C LEU A 385 2.17 -7.12 -22.69
N GLU A 386 2.65 -7.70 -23.77
CA GLU A 386 3.42 -6.99 -24.77
C GLU A 386 2.54 -5.97 -25.52
N LYS A 387 3.14 -4.88 -25.98
CA LYS A 387 2.42 -3.82 -26.71
C LYS A 387 1.73 -4.37 -27.97
N GLY A 388 0.46 -4.04 -28.13
CA GLY A 388 -0.37 -4.44 -29.26
C GLY A 388 -0.81 -5.91 -29.26
N VAL A 389 -0.35 -6.73 -28.30
CA VAL A 389 -0.64 -8.18 -28.27
C VAL A 389 -1.94 -8.46 -27.50
N GLU A 390 -2.72 -9.40 -28.06
CA GLU A 390 -3.87 -10.00 -27.40
C GLU A 390 -3.45 -11.30 -26.72
N LYS A 391 -3.99 -11.53 -25.52
CA LYS A 391 -3.71 -12.71 -24.71
C LYS A 391 -4.99 -13.23 -24.07
N GLU A 392 -5.22 -14.54 -24.20
CA GLU A 392 -6.27 -15.21 -23.44
C GLU A 392 -5.72 -15.71 -22.11
N VAL A 393 -6.43 -15.44 -21.03
CA VAL A 393 -6.10 -15.89 -19.67
C VAL A 393 -7.30 -16.53 -19.02
N GLU A 394 -7.07 -17.54 -18.20
CA GLU A 394 -8.09 -18.21 -17.39
C GLU A 394 -8.01 -17.68 -15.97
N VAL A 395 -9.13 -17.19 -15.43
CA VAL A 395 -9.23 -16.73 -14.04
C VAL A 395 -10.11 -17.70 -13.27
N GLU A 396 -9.59 -18.23 -12.17
CA GLU A 396 -10.35 -19.05 -11.24
C GLU A 396 -11.18 -18.18 -10.30
N ILE A 397 -12.47 -18.53 -10.16
CA ILE A 397 -13.40 -17.91 -9.23
C ILE A 397 -13.50 -18.81 -7.99
N PRO A 398 -13.03 -18.38 -6.83
CA PRO A 398 -13.04 -19.18 -5.62
C PRO A 398 -14.48 -19.42 -5.12
N GLU A 399 -14.71 -20.52 -4.43
CA GLU A 399 -16.04 -20.85 -3.85
C GLU A 399 -16.53 -19.74 -2.90
N SER A 400 -15.60 -19.06 -2.22
CA SER A 400 -15.90 -17.92 -1.34
C SER A 400 -16.59 -16.75 -2.05
N ALA A 401 -16.46 -16.62 -3.37
CA ALA A 401 -17.15 -15.60 -4.17
C ALA A 401 -18.67 -15.79 -4.18
N PHE A 402 -19.15 -17.00 -3.92
CA PHE A 402 -20.58 -17.36 -3.87
C PHE A 402 -21.11 -17.40 -2.43
N THR A 403 -20.41 -16.79 -1.49
CA THR A 403 -20.81 -16.78 -0.08
C THR A 403 -21.14 -15.37 0.39
N VAL A 404 -22.07 -15.29 1.33
CA VAL A 404 -22.38 -14.07 2.10
C VAL A 404 -22.20 -14.33 3.60
N VAL A 405 -22.12 -13.28 4.40
CA VAL A 405 -22.03 -13.39 5.87
C VAL A 405 -23.38 -12.96 6.45
N ASP A 406 -24.02 -13.86 7.17
CA ASP A 406 -25.33 -13.62 7.78
C ASP A 406 -25.22 -12.73 9.06
N ASN A 407 -26.37 -12.38 9.65
CA ASN A 407 -26.45 -11.56 10.84
C ASN A 407 -25.80 -12.18 12.10
N ASN A 408 -25.48 -13.48 12.06
CA ASN A 408 -24.77 -14.19 13.13
C ASN A 408 -23.27 -14.23 12.92
N GLY A 409 -22.76 -13.58 11.86
CA GLY A 409 -21.35 -13.62 11.46
C GLY A 409 -20.93 -14.92 10.79
N LYS A 410 -21.88 -15.78 10.41
CA LYS A 410 -21.60 -17.06 9.76
C LYS A 410 -21.52 -16.87 8.23
N ARG A 411 -20.47 -17.38 7.61
CA ARG A 411 -20.35 -17.44 6.17
C ARG A 411 -21.19 -18.60 5.62
N ILE A 412 -22.11 -18.28 4.73
CA ILE A 412 -23.03 -19.25 4.10
C ILE A 412 -22.90 -19.18 2.58
N LEU A 413 -22.98 -20.34 1.94
CA LEU A 413 -23.14 -20.43 0.49
C LEU A 413 -24.54 -19.97 0.13
N ALA A 414 -24.67 -19.00 -0.74
CA ALA A 414 -25.97 -18.46 -1.13
C ALA A 414 -26.22 -18.72 -2.61
N GLY A 415 -27.33 -19.37 -2.91
CA GLY A 415 -27.78 -19.52 -4.30
C GLY A 415 -28.29 -18.21 -4.89
N GLY A 416 -28.45 -18.17 -6.20
CA GLY A 416 -28.93 -17.01 -6.94
C GLY A 416 -27.97 -16.54 -8.02
N LYS A 417 -28.24 -15.36 -8.56
CA LYS A 417 -27.46 -14.77 -9.64
C LYS A 417 -26.38 -13.87 -9.07
N TYR A 418 -25.18 -13.99 -9.62
CA TYR A 418 -24.00 -13.21 -9.28
C TYR A 418 -23.51 -12.47 -10.51
N HIS A 419 -23.21 -11.18 -10.32
CA HIS A 419 -22.58 -10.31 -11.30
C HIS A 419 -21.09 -10.28 -11.04
N PHE A 420 -20.29 -10.58 -12.06
CA PHE A 420 -18.84 -10.49 -12.02
C PHE A 420 -18.37 -9.40 -12.95
N TYR A 421 -17.57 -8.49 -12.42
CA TYR A 421 -16.98 -7.37 -13.14
C TYR A 421 -15.49 -7.64 -13.31
N ILE A 422 -15.01 -7.72 -14.54
CA ILE A 422 -13.66 -8.15 -14.90
C ILE A 422 -12.95 -6.99 -15.61
N GLY A 423 -11.86 -6.53 -15.05
CA GLY A 423 -11.13 -5.37 -15.58
C GLY A 423 -9.82 -5.12 -14.86
N PHE A 424 -9.22 -3.97 -15.09
CA PHE A 424 -7.97 -3.55 -14.47
C PHE A 424 -8.15 -2.52 -13.35
N SER A 425 -9.39 -2.27 -12.97
CA SER A 425 -9.80 -1.36 -11.90
C SER A 425 -11.14 -1.79 -11.29
N GLN A 426 -11.53 -1.16 -10.20
CA GLN A 426 -12.83 -1.36 -9.56
C GLN A 426 -13.99 -0.89 -10.48
N PRO A 427 -15.17 -1.56 -10.46
CA PRO A 427 -16.32 -1.18 -11.30
C PRO A 427 -17.11 -0.02 -10.70
N ASP A 428 -16.48 1.11 -10.45
CA ASP A 428 -17.10 2.34 -9.93
C ASP A 428 -16.92 3.52 -10.88
N GLU A 429 -17.64 4.62 -10.61
CA GLU A 429 -17.62 5.82 -11.45
C GLU A 429 -16.25 6.48 -11.45
N ARG A 430 -15.57 6.55 -10.29
CA ARG A 430 -14.27 7.19 -10.17
C ARG A 430 -13.19 6.45 -10.94
N SER A 431 -13.18 5.13 -10.87
CA SER A 431 -12.27 4.31 -11.68
C SER A 431 -12.47 4.56 -13.18
N ARG A 432 -13.71 4.64 -13.63
CA ARG A 432 -14.03 4.95 -15.04
C ARG A 432 -13.55 6.33 -15.47
N GLU A 433 -13.70 7.34 -14.61
CA GLU A 433 -13.18 8.68 -14.91
C GLU A 433 -11.65 8.72 -15.04
N LEU A 434 -10.95 7.98 -14.18
CA LEU A 434 -9.48 7.98 -14.13
C LEU A 434 -8.83 7.10 -15.20
N THR A 435 -9.50 6.01 -15.62
CA THR A 435 -8.94 5.03 -16.57
C THR A 435 -9.54 5.14 -17.98
N GLU A 436 -10.69 5.82 -18.12
CA GLU A 436 -11.50 5.83 -19.35
C GLU A 436 -11.90 4.41 -19.80
N ASP A 437 -11.97 3.46 -18.85
CA ASP A 437 -12.32 2.08 -19.12
C ASP A 437 -13.43 1.59 -18.16
N THR A 438 -14.16 0.57 -18.59
CA THR A 438 -15.24 -0.02 -17.81
C THR A 438 -15.02 -1.53 -17.74
N PRO A 439 -14.93 -2.12 -16.55
CA PRO A 439 -14.86 -3.57 -16.38
C PRO A 439 -16.01 -4.29 -17.09
N MET A 440 -15.69 -5.40 -17.71
CA MET A 440 -16.67 -6.23 -18.43
C MET A 440 -17.52 -7.02 -17.44
N GLU A 441 -18.84 -6.99 -17.61
CA GLU A 441 -19.78 -7.70 -16.76
C GLU A 441 -20.16 -9.06 -17.37
N VAL A 442 -20.14 -10.10 -16.54
CA VAL A 442 -20.69 -11.43 -16.85
C VAL A 442 -21.51 -11.95 -15.67
N PHE A 443 -22.36 -12.95 -15.91
CA PHE A 443 -23.27 -13.49 -14.90
C PHE A 443 -23.00 -14.97 -14.68
N ILE A 444 -23.06 -15.39 -13.41
CA ILE A 444 -23.05 -16.80 -13.00
C ILE A 444 -24.25 -17.05 -12.10
N THR A 445 -24.98 -18.12 -12.35
CA THR A 445 -26.07 -18.55 -11.47
C THR A 445 -25.63 -19.76 -10.67
N GLN A 446 -25.67 -19.63 -9.35
CA GLN A 446 -25.36 -20.68 -8.37
C GLN A 446 -26.69 -21.31 -7.93
N GLU A 447 -26.82 -22.63 -8.05
CA GLU A 447 -27.96 -23.35 -7.51
C GLU A 447 -27.92 -23.37 -5.97
N ASN A 448 -29.10 -23.31 -5.33
CA ASN A 448 -29.18 -23.56 -3.90
C ASN A 448 -28.78 -25.02 -3.65
N LYS A 449 -27.73 -25.27 -2.89
CA LYS A 449 -27.54 -26.61 -2.32
C LYS A 449 -28.55 -26.77 -1.18
N GLU A 450 -29.50 -27.68 -1.34
CA GLU A 450 -30.42 -28.13 -0.28
C GLU A 450 -29.70 -28.64 0.96
#